data_8255199b5796acc205cb660a6659f3c3
#
_entry.id   8255199b5796acc205cb660a6659f3c3
#
_cell.length_a   1.000
_cell.length_b   1.000
_cell.length_c   1.000
_cell.angle_alpha   90.00
_cell.angle_beta   90.00
_cell.angle_gamma   90.00
#
_symmetry.space_group_name_H-M   'P 1'
#
loop_
_entity.id
_entity.type
_entity.pdbx_description
1 polymer ?
#
loop_
_entity_poly.entity_id
_entity_poly.type
_entity_poly.pdbx_seq_one_letter_code
_entity_poly.pdbx_strand_id
1 'polypeptide(L)'
;MTKRTARKDSNFIIYTATHNGQSYIGLTRKGSVSVAKAVKERWRKHISRAKHEARAWVLYKYITAGAWDGWEHTVIDIVRGRAEAYAYERELVKQIRPELNDQYL
;
A
#
# COMPACT_ATOMS: atom_id res chain seq x y z
N MET A 1 -32.30 21.95 11.48
CA MET A 1 -31.65 20.69 11.37
C MET A 1 -30.17 20.84 11.40
N THR A 2 -29.58 20.01 12.17
CA THR A 2 -28.15 20.04 12.22
C THR A 2 -27.60 19.54 10.89
N LYS A 3 -26.81 20.37 10.32
CA LYS A 3 -26.16 19.97 9.13
C LYS A 3 -25.23 18.81 9.41
N ARG A 4 -25.40 17.75 8.69
CA ARG A 4 -24.55 16.62 8.85
C ARG A 4 -23.16 16.96 8.39
N THR A 5 -22.23 16.84 9.28
CA THR A 5 -20.84 17.02 8.92
C THR A 5 -20.42 15.86 8.02
N ALA A 6 -19.81 16.18 6.91
CA ALA A 6 -19.28 15.16 6.05
C ALA A 6 -18.27 14.34 6.82
N ARG A 7 -18.34 13.04 6.67
CA ARG A 7 -17.39 12.17 7.33
C ARG A 7 -16.02 12.42 6.76
N LYS A 8 -15.08 12.60 7.65
CA LYS A 8 -13.71 12.86 7.23
C LYS A 8 -12.92 11.58 7.05
N ASP A 9 -13.34 10.51 7.71
CA ASP A 9 -12.66 9.26 7.54
C ASP A 9 -13.00 8.67 6.18
N SER A 10 -12.00 8.16 5.54
CA SER A 10 -12.09 7.57 4.22
C SER A 10 -11.85 6.08 4.32
N ASN A 11 -12.23 5.37 3.28
CA ASN A 11 -11.88 3.97 3.16
C ASN A 11 -10.45 3.84 2.67
N PHE A 12 -9.73 2.93 3.30
CA PHE A 12 -8.35 2.62 2.94
C PHE A 12 -8.26 1.16 2.56
N ILE A 13 -7.45 0.87 1.59
CA ILE A 13 -7.27 -0.48 1.06
C ILE A 13 -5.94 -1.01 1.54
N ILE A 14 -5.97 -2.17 2.18
CA ILE A 14 -4.76 -2.87 2.56
C ILE A 14 -4.58 -4.00 1.56
N TYR A 15 -3.43 -4.03 0.92
CA TYR A 15 -3.17 -4.96 -0.16
C TYR A 15 -1.78 -5.56 -0.04
N THR A 16 -1.58 -6.68 -0.72
CA THR A 16 -0.24 -7.23 -0.91
C THR A 16 0.17 -7.07 -2.35
N ALA A 17 1.46 -6.90 -2.56
CA ALA A 17 2.07 -6.93 -3.89
C ALA A 17 3.16 -7.97 -3.84
N THR A 18 3.18 -8.88 -4.82
CA THR A 18 4.14 -9.96 -4.85
C THR A 18 4.87 -9.99 -6.18
N HIS A 19 6.13 -10.40 -6.11
CA HIS A 19 7.00 -10.51 -7.27
C HIS A 19 8.07 -11.55 -6.95
N ASN A 20 8.08 -12.62 -7.73
CA ASN A 20 9.08 -13.70 -7.56
C ASN A 20 9.19 -14.19 -6.14
N GLY A 21 8.05 -14.38 -5.47
CA GLY A 21 8.03 -14.88 -4.09
C GLY A 21 8.32 -13.85 -3.03
N GLN A 22 8.65 -12.63 -3.40
CA GLN A 22 8.86 -11.53 -2.46
C GLN A 22 7.56 -10.76 -2.30
N SER A 23 7.24 -10.32 -1.09
CA SER A 23 5.98 -9.67 -0.84
C SER A 23 6.14 -8.34 -0.11
N TYR A 24 5.15 -7.50 -0.34
CA TYR A 24 5.05 -6.18 0.26
C TYR A 24 3.58 -5.97 0.67
N ILE A 25 3.37 -5.42 1.86
CA ILE A 25 2.04 -5.03 2.31
C ILE A 25 1.96 -3.53 2.21
N GLY A 26 0.94 -3.05 1.50
CA GLY A 26 0.77 -1.63 1.27
C GLY A 26 -0.59 -1.13 1.70
N LEU A 27 -0.71 0.18 1.77
CA LEU A 27 -1.91 0.88 2.16
C LEU A 27 -2.13 2.02 1.19
N THR A 28 -3.37 2.18 0.71
CA THR A 28 -3.71 3.31 -0.11
C THR A 28 -5.13 3.76 0.18
N ARG A 29 -5.36 5.04 0.01
CA ARG A 29 -6.70 5.60 0.15
C ARG A 29 -7.52 5.21 -1.08
N LYS A 30 -8.75 4.76 -0.85
CA LYS A 30 -9.60 4.35 -1.96
C LYS A 30 -10.07 5.54 -2.79
N GLY A 31 -10.47 6.62 -2.12
CA GLY A 31 -11.02 7.75 -2.83
C GLY A 31 -12.34 7.40 -3.50
N SER A 32 -12.58 8.00 -4.67
CA SER A 32 -13.82 7.82 -5.41
C SER A 32 -13.71 6.79 -6.54
N VAL A 33 -12.58 6.10 -6.63
CA VAL A 33 -12.37 5.12 -7.71
C VAL A 33 -12.60 3.71 -7.18
N SER A 34 -12.59 2.73 -8.07
CA SER A 34 -12.72 1.34 -7.67
C SER A 34 -11.49 0.89 -6.90
N VAL A 35 -11.66 -0.18 -6.13
CA VAL A 35 -10.56 -0.75 -5.34
C VAL A 35 -9.40 -1.12 -6.25
N ALA A 36 -9.69 -1.83 -7.35
CA ALA A 36 -8.65 -2.26 -8.26
C ALA A 36 -7.88 -1.08 -8.86
N LYS A 37 -8.60 -0.03 -9.23
CA LYS A 37 -7.98 1.15 -9.81
C LYS A 37 -7.12 1.89 -8.80
N ALA A 38 -7.59 1.99 -7.56
CA ALA A 38 -6.84 2.67 -6.51
C ALA A 38 -5.50 1.97 -6.26
N VAL A 39 -5.51 0.65 -6.18
CA VAL A 39 -4.28 -0.12 -5.97
C VAL A 39 -3.35 0.03 -7.16
N LYS A 40 -3.89 -0.05 -8.37
CA LYS A 40 -3.09 0.08 -9.57
C LYS A 40 -2.41 1.45 -9.66
N GLU A 41 -3.15 2.51 -9.34
CA GLU A 41 -2.58 3.85 -9.37
C GLU A 41 -1.53 4.05 -8.28
N ARG A 42 -1.77 3.49 -7.10
CA ARG A 42 -0.78 3.56 -6.03
C ARG A 42 0.51 2.86 -6.46
N TRP A 43 0.37 1.71 -7.10
CA TRP A 43 1.56 0.97 -7.53
C TRP A 43 2.31 1.72 -8.62
N ARG A 44 1.59 2.34 -9.54
CA ARG A 44 2.23 3.16 -10.57
C ARG A 44 3.05 4.28 -9.94
N LYS A 45 2.55 4.87 -8.85
CA LYS A 45 3.32 5.90 -8.13
C LYS A 45 4.58 5.33 -7.48
N HIS A 46 4.49 4.13 -6.91
CA HIS A 46 5.69 3.49 -6.36
C HIS A 46 6.75 3.26 -7.44
N ILE A 47 6.33 2.76 -8.59
CA ILE A 47 7.26 2.53 -9.69
C ILE A 47 7.90 3.84 -10.14
N SER A 48 7.08 4.88 -10.29
CA SER A 48 7.58 6.20 -10.69
C SER A 48 8.56 6.76 -9.67
N ARG A 49 8.24 6.65 -8.39
CA ARG A 49 9.12 7.15 -7.34
C ARG A 49 10.43 6.38 -7.27
N ALA A 50 10.36 5.06 -7.45
CA ALA A 50 11.57 4.26 -7.49
C ALA A 50 12.48 4.69 -8.61
N LYS A 51 11.89 5.09 -9.74
CA LYS A 51 12.65 5.52 -10.90
C LYS A 51 13.27 6.91 -10.73
N HIS A 52 12.56 7.83 -10.08
CA HIS A 52 12.96 9.23 -10.03
C HIS A 52 13.47 9.70 -8.67
N GLU A 53 13.28 8.91 -7.62
CA GLU A 53 13.70 9.31 -6.28
C GLU A 53 14.64 8.25 -5.71
N ALA A 54 15.80 8.69 -5.31
CA ALA A 54 16.81 7.78 -4.77
C ALA A 54 16.52 7.50 -3.29
N ARG A 55 15.44 6.81 -2.99
CA ARG A 55 15.08 6.46 -1.63
C ARG A 55 15.66 5.11 -1.26
N ALA A 56 16.10 5.02 0.00
CA ALA A 56 16.75 3.81 0.49
C ALA A 56 15.77 2.77 1.03
N TRP A 57 14.50 2.88 0.67
CA TRP A 57 13.49 1.92 1.12
C TRP A 57 13.70 0.57 0.45
N VAL A 58 13.43 -0.50 1.21
CA VAL A 58 13.64 -1.85 0.72
C VAL A 58 12.89 -2.10 -0.56
N LEU A 59 11.60 -1.71 -0.60
CA LEU A 59 10.79 -1.89 -1.80
C LEU A 59 11.42 -1.21 -3.01
N TYR A 60 11.88 0.03 -2.84
CA TYR A 60 12.40 0.79 -3.97
C TYR A 60 13.74 0.25 -4.47
N LYS A 61 14.56 -0.24 -3.57
CA LYS A 61 15.79 -0.92 -3.98
C LYS A 61 15.49 -2.18 -4.79
N TYR A 62 14.48 -2.92 -4.37
CA TYR A 62 14.08 -4.13 -5.09
C TYR A 62 13.57 -3.79 -6.49
N ILE A 63 12.74 -2.74 -6.59
CA ILE A 63 12.20 -2.32 -7.89
C ILE A 63 13.33 -1.89 -8.81
N THR A 64 14.23 -1.05 -8.33
CA THR A 64 15.32 -0.53 -9.16
C THR A 64 16.30 -1.61 -9.57
N ALA A 65 16.35 -2.71 -8.85
CA ALA A 65 17.19 -3.85 -9.23
C ALA A 65 16.59 -4.65 -10.39
N GLY A 66 15.40 -4.28 -10.90
CA GLY A 66 14.83 -4.91 -12.08
C GLY A 66 13.36 -5.30 -11.97
N ALA A 67 12.72 -5.01 -10.85
CA ALA A 67 11.33 -5.43 -10.65
C ALA A 67 10.35 -4.33 -11.07
N TRP A 68 10.47 -3.87 -12.31
CA TRP A 68 9.63 -2.80 -12.84
C TRP A 68 8.23 -3.25 -13.20
N ASP A 69 8.05 -4.53 -13.50
CA ASP A 69 6.75 -5.10 -13.84
C ASP A 69 6.66 -6.52 -13.30
N GLY A 70 5.56 -7.20 -13.63
CA GLY A 70 5.37 -8.57 -13.16
C GLY A 70 4.83 -8.66 -11.75
N TRP A 71 4.28 -7.59 -11.20
CA TRP A 71 3.72 -7.57 -9.87
C TRP A 71 2.28 -8.07 -9.87
N GLU A 72 1.94 -8.84 -8.84
CA GLU A 72 0.56 -9.26 -8.60
C GLU A 72 0.08 -8.61 -7.33
N HIS A 73 -1.16 -8.15 -7.34
CA HIS A 73 -1.73 -7.45 -6.22
C HIS A 73 -2.97 -8.17 -5.72
N THR A 74 -3.09 -8.31 -4.39
CA THR A 74 -4.25 -8.92 -3.76
C THR A 74 -4.72 -8.00 -2.65
N VAL A 75 -6.02 -7.69 -2.66
CA VAL A 75 -6.60 -6.87 -1.61
C VAL A 75 -6.84 -7.75 -0.38
N ILE A 76 -6.32 -7.30 0.76
CA ILE A 76 -6.52 -8.00 2.02
C ILE A 76 -7.81 -7.53 2.68
N ASP A 77 -7.99 -6.22 2.79
CA ASP A 77 -9.13 -5.67 3.50
C ASP A 77 -9.35 -4.22 3.12
N ILE A 78 -10.55 -3.73 3.39
CA ILE A 78 -10.87 -2.32 3.24
C ILE A 78 -11.26 -1.83 4.62
N VAL A 79 -10.53 -0.84 5.12
CA VAL A 79 -10.69 -0.37 6.49
C VAL A 79 -11.09 1.09 6.46
N ARG A 80 -12.12 1.43 7.23
CA ARG A 80 -12.57 2.80 7.33
C ARG A 80 -11.81 3.52 8.42
N GLY A 81 -11.30 4.68 8.08
CA GLY A 81 -10.56 5.50 9.03
C GLY A 81 -9.07 5.33 8.87
N ARG A 82 -8.37 6.47 8.87
CA ARG A 82 -6.92 6.47 8.63
C ARG A 82 -6.15 5.81 9.76
N ALA A 83 -6.50 6.16 11.00
CA ALA A 83 -5.78 5.63 12.16
C ALA A 83 -5.96 4.12 12.26
N GLU A 84 -7.19 3.67 12.04
CA GLU A 84 -7.50 2.25 12.09
C GLU A 84 -6.78 1.48 11.00
N ALA A 85 -6.73 2.06 9.79
CA ALA A 85 -6.07 1.42 8.67
C ALA A 85 -4.57 1.29 8.89
N TYR A 86 -3.94 2.34 9.40
CA TYR A 86 -2.50 2.29 9.68
C TYR A 86 -2.17 1.31 10.80
N ALA A 87 -3.03 1.24 11.83
CA ALA A 87 -2.82 0.28 12.92
C ALA A 87 -2.94 -1.15 12.40
N TYR A 88 -3.93 -1.41 11.55
CA TYR A 88 -4.14 -2.71 10.95
C TYR A 88 -2.94 -3.11 10.09
N GLU A 89 -2.50 -2.21 9.23
CA GLU A 89 -1.36 -2.49 8.37
C GLU A 89 -0.12 -2.79 9.18
N ARG A 90 0.14 -1.99 10.21
CA ARG A 90 1.30 -2.17 11.07
C ARG A 90 1.28 -3.54 11.73
N GLU A 91 0.11 -3.95 12.20
CA GLU A 91 -0.02 -5.25 12.84
C GLU A 91 0.22 -6.39 11.86
N LEU A 92 -0.30 -6.26 10.64
CA LEU A 92 -0.08 -7.26 9.60
C LEU A 92 1.40 -7.38 9.24
N VAL A 93 2.08 -6.25 9.13
CA VAL A 93 3.51 -6.25 8.81
C VAL A 93 4.29 -6.96 9.91
N LYS A 94 3.92 -6.72 11.17
CA LYS A 94 4.57 -7.38 12.29
C LYS A 94 4.35 -8.89 12.29
N GLN A 95 3.15 -9.32 11.93
CA GLN A 95 2.81 -10.75 11.94
C GLN A 95 3.39 -11.48 10.73
N ILE A 96 3.27 -10.89 9.55
CA ILE A 96 3.63 -11.55 8.31
C ILE A 96 5.10 -11.33 7.96
N ARG A 97 5.65 -10.18 8.32
CA ARG A 97 7.03 -9.78 8.04
C ARG A 97 7.37 -9.91 6.56
N PRO A 98 6.67 -9.16 5.70
CA PRO A 98 6.94 -9.23 4.26
C PRO A 98 8.37 -8.77 3.98
N GLU A 99 9.00 -9.40 3.02
CA GLU A 99 10.42 -9.14 2.72
C GLU A 99 10.65 -7.71 2.26
N LEU A 100 9.68 -7.12 1.58
CA LEU A 100 9.88 -5.84 0.93
C LEU A 100 9.40 -4.64 1.74
N ASN A 101 8.88 -4.86 2.93
CA ASN A 101 8.55 -3.77 3.84
C ASN A 101 9.77 -3.44 4.69
N ASP A 102 9.96 -2.14 4.94
CA ASP A 102 10.96 -1.74 5.92
C ASP A 102 10.52 -2.25 7.28
N GLN A 103 11.46 -2.81 8.01
CA GLN A 103 11.15 -3.41 9.29
C GLN A 103 11.13 -2.35 10.37
N TYR A 104 10.13 -2.39 11.21
CA TYR A 104 10.01 -1.52 12.36
C TYR A 104 10.27 -2.37 13.59
N LEU A 105 11.36 -2.11 14.21
CA LEU A 105 11.76 -2.86 15.39
C LEU A 105 11.23 -2.21 16.65
#